data_f7d8ad09b9ee4d405b04dad78c21ffb9
#
_entry.id   f7d8ad09b9ee4d405b04dad78c21ffb9
#
_cell.length_a   1.000
_cell.length_b   1.000
_cell.length_c   1.000
_cell.angle_alpha   90.00
_cell.angle_beta   90.00
_cell.angle_gamma   90.00
#
_symmetry.space_group_name_H-M   'P 1'
#
loop_
_entity.id
_entity.type
_entity.pdbx_description
1 polymer ?
#
loop_
_entity_poly.entity_id
_entity_poly.type
_entity_poly.pdbx_seq_one_letter_code
_entity_poly.pdbx_strand_id
1 'polypeptide(L)'
;MKFKVNGHEVFASTGGRPFDKKKPLIIFVHGSGLTHMTWVLQTRYFAFHGYNSLAVDLPGHGLSSGESLKSIEEMADWVSDVIDAVGHKEASLVGHSQGCLVTVECTSRYPSKIKTLSLMGGAGAIPVSYTHLRAHETRI
;
A
#
# COMPACT_ATOMS: atom_id res chain seq x y z
N MET A 1 -11.94 5.42 6.32
CA MET A 1 -12.69 4.55 5.43
C MET A 1 -12.55 3.11 5.89
N LYS A 2 -13.64 2.38 5.88
CA LYS A 2 -13.64 0.95 6.24
C LYS A 2 -14.18 0.12 5.10
N PHE A 3 -13.57 -1.02 4.86
CA PHE A 3 -13.99 -1.97 3.82
C PHE A 3 -13.49 -3.35 4.19
N LYS A 4 -13.85 -4.37 3.43
CA LYS A 4 -13.46 -5.75 3.74
C LYS A 4 -12.51 -6.30 2.70
N VAL A 5 -11.51 -7.02 3.19
CA VAL A 5 -10.57 -7.80 2.38
C VAL A 5 -10.53 -9.21 2.99
N ASN A 6 -10.83 -10.22 2.19
CA ASN A 6 -10.83 -11.62 2.63
C ASN A 6 -11.67 -11.84 3.90
N GLY A 7 -12.80 -11.14 4.01
CA GLY A 7 -13.72 -11.29 5.14
C GLY A 7 -13.35 -10.52 6.40
N HIS A 8 -12.22 -9.81 6.40
CA HIS A 8 -11.78 -9.01 7.55
C HIS A 8 -11.90 -7.53 7.26
N GLU A 9 -12.26 -6.75 8.29
CA GLU A 9 -12.40 -5.32 8.16
C GLU A 9 -11.03 -4.64 8.07
N VAL A 10 -10.89 -3.75 7.09
CA VAL A 10 -9.70 -2.95 6.87
C VAL A 10 -10.03 -1.49 7.12
N PHE A 11 -9.15 -0.81 7.83
CA PHE A 11 -9.20 0.64 7.95
C PHE A 11 -8.13 1.25 7.04
N ALA A 12 -8.51 2.33 6.33
CA ALA A 12 -7.56 3.16 5.60
C ALA A 12 -7.88 4.63 5.83
N SER A 13 -6.86 5.43 6.08
CA SER A 13 -7.02 6.88 6.08
C SER A 13 -7.08 7.38 4.64
N THR A 14 -8.03 8.25 4.36
CA THR A 14 -8.19 8.85 3.02
C THR A 14 -7.62 10.26 2.94
N GLY A 15 -6.93 10.70 3.96
CA GLY A 15 -6.27 12.02 3.97
C GLY A 15 -7.22 13.21 4.07
N GLY A 16 -8.44 12.99 4.54
CA GLY A 16 -9.41 14.08 4.75
C GLY A 16 -10.32 14.35 3.55
N ARG A 17 -10.25 13.55 2.51
CA ARG A 17 -11.17 13.63 1.36
C ARG A 17 -11.91 12.30 1.18
N PRO A 18 -13.17 12.34 0.78
CA PRO A 18 -13.91 11.10 0.53
C PRO A 18 -13.31 10.34 -0.65
N PHE A 19 -13.45 9.02 -0.60
CA PHE A 19 -13.01 8.15 -1.67
C PHE A 19 -13.82 8.43 -2.95
N ASP A 20 -13.13 8.61 -4.07
CA ASP A 20 -13.75 8.86 -5.37
C ASP A 20 -13.13 7.91 -6.40
N LYS A 21 -13.89 6.92 -6.84
CA LYS A 21 -13.43 5.89 -7.78
C LYS A 21 -12.84 6.45 -9.09
N LYS A 22 -13.17 7.69 -9.43
CA LYS A 22 -12.70 8.31 -10.66
C LYS A 22 -11.27 8.83 -10.56
N LYS A 23 -10.74 8.95 -9.34
CA LYS A 23 -9.38 9.44 -9.12
C LYS A 23 -8.38 8.30 -9.08
N PRO A 24 -7.15 8.52 -9.55
CA PRO A 24 -6.13 7.47 -9.47
C PRO A 24 -5.81 7.10 -8.03
N LEU A 25 -5.56 5.82 -7.80
CA LEU A 25 -5.35 5.26 -6.47
C LEU A 25 -3.86 5.28 -6.11
N ILE A 26 -3.57 5.72 -4.89
CA ILE A 26 -2.24 5.61 -4.30
C ILE A 26 -2.40 4.96 -2.92
N ILE A 27 -1.65 3.88 -2.68
CA ILE A 27 -1.69 3.12 -1.42
C ILE A 27 -0.36 3.30 -0.70
N PHE A 28 -0.46 3.68 0.56
CA PHE A 28 0.70 3.84 1.45
C PHE A 28 0.75 2.67 2.42
N VAL A 29 1.90 2.00 2.48
CA VAL A 29 2.08 0.78 3.28
C VAL A 29 3.13 1.05 4.36
N HIS A 30 2.70 0.99 5.62
CA HIS A 30 3.54 1.25 6.78
C HIS A 30 4.49 0.08 7.10
N GLY A 31 5.45 0.35 7.99
CA GLY A 31 6.36 -0.67 8.49
C GLY A 31 5.76 -1.50 9.61
N SER A 32 6.51 -2.53 10.03
CA SER A 32 6.11 -3.42 11.11
C SER A 32 5.86 -2.65 12.40
N GLY A 33 4.76 -2.97 13.08
CA GLY A 33 4.38 -2.32 14.33
C GLY A 33 3.92 -0.88 14.22
N LEU A 34 3.77 -0.37 13.00
CA LEU A 34 3.28 0.98 12.74
C LEU A 34 1.83 0.96 12.27
N THR A 35 1.32 2.10 11.85
CA THR A 35 -0.06 2.26 11.39
C THR A 35 -0.14 3.30 10.28
N HIS A 36 -1.37 3.56 9.81
CA HIS A 36 -1.66 4.63 8.86
C HIS A 36 -1.13 6.00 9.33
N MET A 37 -0.91 6.17 10.62
CA MET A 37 -0.41 7.45 11.15
C MET A 37 0.97 7.82 10.61
N THR A 38 1.74 6.84 10.18
CA THR A 38 3.03 7.08 9.51
C THR A 38 2.88 8.04 8.33
N TRP A 39 1.73 8.01 7.69
CA TRP A 39 1.49 8.67 6.39
C TRP A 39 0.59 9.89 6.47
N VAL A 40 0.38 10.45 7.66
CA VAL A 40 -0.60 11.51 7.85
C VAL A 40 -0.36 12.72 6.95
N LEU A 41 0.88 13.09 6.72
CA LEU A 41 1.21 14.25 5.87
C LEU A 41 1.05 13.91 4.39
N GLN A 42 1.57 12.76 3.97
CA GLN A 42 1.55 12.33 2.58
C GLN A 42 0.14 12.04 2.09
N THR A 43 -0.66 11.34 2.88
CA THR A 43 -2.05 11.05 2.50
C THR A 43 -2.84 12.33 2.31
N ARG A 44 -2.66 13.29 3.19
CA ARG A 44 -3.34 14.58 3.09
C ARG A 44 -2.93 15.33 1.84
N TYR A 45 -1.64 15.39 1.57
CA TYR A 45 -1.12 16.08 0.38
C TYR A 45 -1.73 15.51 -0.90
N PHE A 46 -1.65 14.19 -1.08
CA PHE A 46 -2.13 13.56 -2.31
C PHE A 46 -3.66 13.58 -2.42
N ALA A 47 -4.38 13.47 -1.30
CA ALA A 47 -5.84 13.57 -1.31
C ALA A 47 -6.30 14.94 -1.82
N PHE A 48 -5.58 15.99 -1.49
CA PHE A 48 -5.92 17.35 -1.93
C PHE A 48 -5.32 17.71 -3.29
N HIS A 49 -4.61 16.79 -3.94
CA HIS A 49 -4.00 16.98 -5.24
C HIS A 49 -4.49 15.98 -6.29
N GLY A 50 -5.72 15.52 -6.14
CA GLY A 50 -6.39 14.74 -7.19
C GLY A 50 -6.22 13.24 -7.11
N TYR A 51 -5.75 12.70 -5.99
CA TYR A 51 -5.59 11.24 -5.81
C TYR A 51 -6.59 10.68 -4.82
N ASN A 52 -6.92 9.40 -4.99
CA ASN A 52 -7.48 8.59 -3.91
C ASN A 52 -6.32 8.12 -3.06
N SER A 53 -6.10 8.76 -1.92
CA SER A 53 -5.07 8.35 -0.97
C SER A 53 -5.63 7.30 -0.03
N LEU A 54 -4.95 6.17 0.09
CA LEU A 54 -5.28 5.15 1.08
C LEU A 54 -4.04 4.79 1.88
N ALA A 55 -3.96 5.26 3.11
CA ALA A 55 -2.97 4.75 4.06
C ALA A 55 -3.63 3.62 4.82
N VAL A 56 -3.35 2.40 4.40
CA VAL A 56 -3.98 1.20 4.97
C VAL A 56 -3.31 0.80 6.27
N ASP A 57 -4.11 0.27 7.20
CA ASP A 57 -3.59 -0.49 8.33
C ASP A 57 -3.54 -1.96 7.92
N LEU A 58 -2.37 -2.57 7.96
CA LEU A 58 -2.20 -3.99 7.70
C LEU A 58 -3.03 -4.82 8.69
N PRO A 59 -3.40 -6.05 8.34
CA PRO A 59 -4.10 -6.92 9.29
C PRO A 59 -3.37 -7.00 10.62
N GLY A 60 -4.12 -6.91 11.72
CA GLY A 60 -3.56 -6.93 13.07
C GLY A 60 -2.86 -5.65 13.50
N HIS A 61 -2.94 -4.59 12.70
CA HIS A 61 -2.34 -3.28 12.99
C HIS A 61 -3.43 -2.21 13.03
N GLY A 62 -3.19 -1.19 13.85
CA GLY A 62 -4.07 -0.03 13.91
C GLY A 62 -5.54 -0.39 14.11
N LEU A 63 -6.39 0.06 13.20
CA LEU A 63 -7.82 -0.12 13.26
C LEU A 63 -8.33 -1.25 12.35
N SER A 64 -7.42 -1.99 11.70
CA SER A 64 -7.79 -3.16 10.90
C SER A 64 -7.93 -4.39 11.77
N SER A 65 -8.89 -5.25 11.43
CA SER A 65 -9.12 -6.49 12.16
C SER A 65 -8.26 -7.63 11.60
N GLY A 66 -8.34 -8.79 12.27
CA GLY A 66 -7.62 -9.98 11.85
C GLY A 66 -6.27 -10.12 12.53
N GLU A 67 -5.61 -11.24 12.25
CA GLU A 67 -4.26 -11.50 12.76
C GLU A 67 -3.23 -10.92 11.80
N SER A 68 -2.08 -10.54 12.35
CA SER A 68 -0.95 -10.09 11.54
C SER A 68 -0.55 -11.17 10.54
N LEU A 69 -0.31 -10.77 9.31
CA LEU A 69 0.20 -11.69 8.28
C LEU A 69 1.65 -12.04 8.59
N LYS A 70 2.05 -13.26 8.22
CA LYS A 70 3.30 -13.85 8.70
C LYS A 70 4.46 -13.73 7.72
N SER A 71 4.18 -13.32 6.47
CA SER A 71 5.23 -13.23 5.46
C SER A 71 5.03 -11.99 4.59
N ILE A 72 6.11 -11.55 3.98
CA ILE A 72 6.08 -10.47 3.01
C ILE A 72 5.19 -10.84 1.82
N GLU A 73 5.25 -12.10 1.40
CA GLU A 73 4.44 -12.62 0.30
C GLU A 73 2.94 -12.51 0.60
N GLU A 74 2.53 -12.90 1.80
CA GLU A 74 1.13 -12.76 2.22
C GLU A 74 0.69 -11.30 2.25
N MET A 75 1.55 -10.41 2.75
CA MET A 75 1.24 -8.98 2.78
C MET A 75 1.15 -8.40 1.37
N ALA A 76 2.01 -8.83 0.46
CA ALA A 76 1.98 -8.40 -0.94
C ALA A 76 0.69 -8.83 -1.62
N ASP A 77 0.27 -10.07 -1.42
CA ASP A 77 -1.01 -10.56 -1.95
C ASP A 77 -2.18 -9.77 -1.36
N TRP A 78 -2.10 -9.45 -0.08
CA TRP A 78 -3.12 -8.65 0.59
C TRP A 78 -3.23 -7.24 -0.01
N VAL A 79 -2.11 -6.59 -0.31
CA VAL A 79 -2.14 -5.27 -0.97
C VAL A 79 -2.79 -5.36 -2.34
N SER A 80 -2.51 -6.40 -3.10
CA SER A 80 -3.19 -6.66 -4.38
C SER A 80 -4.70 -6.80 -4.18
N ASP A 81 -5.12 -7.51 -3.13
CA ASP A 81 -6.53 -7.69 -2.80
C ASP A 81 -7.19 -6.36 -2.40
N VAL A 82 -6.46 -5.46 -1.76
CA VAL A 82 -6.96 -4.12 -1.44
C VAL A 82 -7.31 -3.35 -2.72
N ILE A 83 -6.46 -3.42 -3.72
CA ILE A 83 -6.70 -2.74 -5.00
C ILE A 83 -8.03 -3.21 -5.59
N ASP A 84 -8.26 -4.51 -5.60
CA ASP A 84 -9.52 -5.09 -6.10
C ASP A 84 -10.71 -4.68 -5.23
N ALA A 85 -10.54 -4.75 -3.91
CA ALA A 85 -11.61 -4.49 -2.96
C ALA A 85 -12.15 -3.06 -3.06
N VAL A 86 -11.30 -2.10 -3.39
CA VAL A 86 -11.73 -0.70 -3.57
C VAL A 86 -12.14 -0.38 -5.00
N GLY A 87 -12.19 -1.39 -5.86
CA GLY A 87 -12.74 -1.27 -7.22
C GLY A 87 -11.80 -0.63 -8.23
N HIS A 88 -10.51 -0.70 -8.03
CA HIS A 88 -9.52 -0.20 -8.96
C HIS A 88 -8.81 -1.34 -9.69
N LYS A 89 -8.26 -1.05 -10.86
CA LYS A 89 -7.48 -2.01 -11.65
C LYS A 89 -5.99 -1.86 -11.39
N GLU A 90 -5.56 -0.68 -10.97
CA GLU A 90 -4.16 -0.40 -10.70
C GLU A 90 -4.02 0.65 -9.62
N ALA A 91 -2.83 0.71 -9.03
CA ALA A 91 -2.50 1.68 -8.00
C ALA A 91 -1.02 2.04 -8.07
N SER A 92 -0.70 3.24 -7.57
CA SER A 92 0.67 3.57 -7.19
C SER A 92 0.89 3.11 -5.76
N LEU A 93 2.07 2.58 -5.47
CA LEU A 93 2.41 2.11 -4.12
C LEU A 93 3.54 2.94 -3.53
N VAL A 94 3.42 3.21 -2.25
CA VAL A 94 4.48 3.88 -1.47
C VAL A 94 4.71 3.03 -0.22
N GLY A 95 5.95 2.61 -0.01
CA GLY A 95 6.32 1.80 1.14
C GLY A 95 7.31 2.49 2.06
N HIS A 96 7.23 2.19 3.36
CA HIS A 96 8.16 2.67 4.37
C HIS A 96 8.66 1.51 5.20
N SER A 97 9.99 1.42 5.41
CA SER A 97 10.62 0.37 6.21
C SER A 97 10.24 -1.02 5.67
N GLN A 98 9.65 -1.90 6.49
CA GLN A 98 9.18 -3.20 6.02
C GLN A 98 8.16 -3.06 4.89
N GLY A 99 7.38 -1.99 4.87
CA GLY A 99 6.46 -1.69 3.78
C GLY A 99 7.16 -1.57 2.42
N CYS A 100 8.45 -1.25 2.40
CA CYS A 100 9.23 -1.26 1.16
C CYS A 100 9.31 -2.68 0.58
N LEU A 101 9.56 -3.67 1.42
CA LEU A 101 9.62 -5.06 0.97
C LEU A 101 8.27 -5.55 0.49
N VAL A 102 7.20 -5.17 1.18
CA VAL A 102 5.84 -5.54 0.81
C VAL A 102 5.47 -4.96 -0.55
N THR A 103 5.74 -3.68 -0.77
CA THR A 103 5.37 -3.01 -2.02
C THR A 103 6.23 -3.48 -3.19
N VAL A 104 7.51 -3.78 -2.97
CA VAL A 104 8.38 -4.37 -3.99
C VAL A 104 7.87 -5.76 -4.37
N GLU A 105 7.55 -6.59 -3.39
CA GLU A 105 7.03 -7.93 -3.66
C GLU A 105 5.70 -7.86 -4.42
N CYS A 106 4.81 -6.96 -4.02
CA CYS A 106 3.53 -6.77 -4.69
C CYS A 106 3.73 -6.36 -6.15
N THR A 107 4.64 -5.43 -6.41
CA THR A 107 4.95 -4.98 -7.76
C THR A 107 5.52 -6.13 -8.60
N SER A 108 6.38 -6.94 -8.01
CA SER A 108 6.96 -8.11 -8.69
C SER A 108 5.91 -9.15 -9.06
N ARG A 109 4.98 -9.44 -8.15
CA ARG A 109 3.94 -10.44 -8.35
C ARG A 109 2.82 -9.98 -9.26
N TYR A 110 2.46 -8.70 -9.18
CA TYR A 110 1.30 -8.15 -9.87
C TYR A 110 1.66 -6.90 -10.69
N PRO A 111 2.62 -7.02 -11.63
CA PRO A 111 3.13 -5.84 -12.33
C PRO A 111 2.06 -5.08 -13.12
N SER A 112 1.02 -5.76 -13.59
CA SER A 112 -0.07 -5.10 -14.33
C SER A 112 -0.98 -4.25 -13.44
N LYS A 113 -0.92 -4.45 -12.13
CA LYS A 113 -1.74 -3.72 -11.16
C LYS A 113 -1.01 -2.53 -10.53
N ILE A 114 0.29 -2.38 -10.78
CA ILE A 114 1.08 -1.35 -10.14
C ILE A 114 1.58 -0.34 -11.17
N LYS A 115 1.16 0.90 -11.01
CA LYS A 115 1.52 1.97 -11.92
C LYS A 115 2.90 2.55 -11.60
N THR A 116 3.14 2.88 -10.34
CA THR A 116 4.44 3.37 -9.87
C THR A 116 4.73 2.80 -8.49
N LEU A 117 6.01 2.75 -8.14
CA LEU A 117 6.48 2.29 -6.85
C LEU A 117 7.47 3.30 -6.28
N SER A 118 7.21 3.75 -5.06
CA SER A 118 8.10 4.65 -4.33
C SER A 118 8.47 4.04 -2.99
N LEU A 119 9.74 4.11 -2.64
CA LEU A 119 10.27 3.55 -1.40
C LEU A 119 10.84 4.67 -0.54
N MET A 120 10.44 4.70 0.72
CA MET A 120 10.84 5.75 1.65
C MET A 120 11.40 5.15 2.94
N GLY A 121 12.39 5.84 3.52
CA GLY A 121 12.94 5.44 4.80
C GLY A 121 13.74 4.16 4.78
N GLY A 122 14.29 3.81 3.64
CA GLY A 122 15.25 2.75 3.44
C GLY A 122 15.14 1.51 4.33
N ALA A 123 14.59 0.43 3.84
CA ALA A 123 14.55 -0.84 4.54
C ALA A 123 15.84 -1.64 4.34
N GLY A 124 16.99 -1.00 4.40
CA GLY A 124 18.24 -1.68 4.14
C GLY A 124 18.32 -2.22 2.71
N ALA A 125 19.03 -3.33 2.52
CA ALA A 125 19.25 -3.89 1.20
C ALA A 125 17.98 -4.57 0.68
N ILE A 126 17.57 -4.19 -0.54
CA ILE A 126 16.51 -4.90 -1.24
C ILE A 126 17.15 -6.14 -1.85
N PRO A 127 16.54 -7.33 -1.69
CA PRO A 127 17.09 -8.56 -2.25
C PRO A 127 17.33 -8.45 -3.76
N VAL A 128 18.40 -9.05 -4.23
CA VAL A 128 18.80 -9.02 -5.65
C VAL A 128 17.69 -9.52 -6.57
N SER A 129 16.88 -10.47 -6.09
CA SER A 129 15.75 -11.00 -6.87
C SER A 129 14.73 -9.93 -7.30
N TYR A 130 14.73 -8.77 -6.66
CA TYR A 130 13.83 -7.68 -7.02
C TYR A 130 14.44 -6.69 -8.01
N THR A 131 15.70 -6.85 -8.39
CA THR A 131 16.33 -5.93 -9.32
C THR A 131 15.81 -6.06 -10.74
N HIS A 132 15.08 -7.13 -11.04
CA HIS A 132 14.49 -7.36 -12.36
C HIS A 132 13.09 -6.72 -12.51
N LEU A 133 12.62 -5.96 -11.52
CA LEU A 133 11.39 -5.19 -11.65
C LEU A 133 11.52 -4.28 -12.87
N ARG A 134 10.54 -4.34 -13.74
CA ARG A 134 10.56 -3.60 -15.00
C ARG A 134 9.21 -2.97 -15.28
N ALA A 135 9.22 -2.03 -16.20
CA ALA A 135 8.03 -1.28 -16.60
C ALA A 135 7.50 -0.34 -15.50
N HIS A 136 8.14 -0.33 -14.34
CA HIS A 136 7.76 0.53 -13.23
C HIS A 136 9.01 1.22 -12.70
N GLU A 137 8.88 2.49 -12.40
CA GLU A 137 9.96 3.24 -11.79
C GLU A 137 9.97 2.99 -10.29
N THR A 138 11.16 2.69 -9.76
CA THR A 138 11.37 2.62 -8.33
C THR A 138 12.01 3.91 -7.87
N ARG A 139 11.38 4.59 -6.92
CA ARG A 139 11.86 5.86 -6.37
C ARG A 139 12.10 5.69 -4.88
N ILE A 140 13.20 6.24 -4.43
CA ILE A 140 13.59 6.16 -3.03
C ILE A 140 13.59 7.54 -2.41
#